data_ac61139cb7c5c6b7433f84e6614ad314
#
_entry.id   ac61139cb7c5c6b7433f84e6614ad314
#
_cell.length_a   1.000
_cell.length_b   1.000
_cell.length_c   1.000
_cell.angle_alpha   90.00
_cell.angle_beta   90.00
_cell.angle_gamma   90.00
#
_symmetry.space_group_name_H-M   'P 1'
#
loop_
_entity.id
_entity.type
_entity.pdbx_description
1 polymer ?
#
loop_
_entity_poly.entity_id
_entity_poly.type
_entity_poly.pdbx_seq_one_letter_code
_entity_poly.pdbx_strand_id
1 'polypeptide(L)'
;MKKELSDILYWQRRVAHFRDEKAYKELYFHFYTPLHRFAVTLLGDPETSEELVSDVMIRIWLMEEKLNNVNRLDLYLFKSVRNAALAHINENRPVVLRTGDASYLDRAGYFTADSKINTNEISRCIEAAVNRLPPQSRLVFRLVKDEGLSYKEVQSVMGISNNSIKTHIRIALRRIRLTLEDFTNEANRKKIK
;
A
#
# COMPACT_ATOMS: atom_id res chain seq x y z
N MET A 1 -11.35 13.65 0.33
CA MET A 1 -10.68 13.58 -1.00
C MET A 1 -10.24 14.93 -1.56
N LYS A 2 -11.12 15.90 -1.91
CA LYS A 2 -10.64 17.20 -2.48
C LYS A 2 -9.80 18.04 -1.49
N LYS A 3 -10.11 18.03 -0.22
CA LYS A 3 -9.38 18.77 0.82
C LYS A 3 -7.99 18.16 1.04
N GLU A 4 -7.90 16.84 1.14
CA GLU A 4 -6.62 16.12 1.27
C GLU A 4 -5.66 16.38 0.10
N LEU A 5 -6.15 16.39 -1.14
CA LEU A 5 -5.32 16.65 -2.31
C LEU A 5 -4.76 18.07 -2.32
N SER A 6 -5.55 19.06 -1.85
CA SER A 6 -5.09 20.44 -1.70
C SER A 6 -4.00 20.59 -0.64
N ASP A 7 -4.13 19.85 0.47
CA ASP A 7 -3.18 19.87 1.56
C ASP A 7 -1.84 19.23 1.15
N ILE A 8 -1.89 18.09 0.45
CA ILE A 8 -0.70 17.43 -0.11
C ILE A 8 0.04 18.38 -1.08
N LEU A 9 -0.67 19.03 -2.00
CA LEU A 9 -0.08 19.98 -2.94
C LEU A 9 0.52 21.20 -2.23
N TYR A 10 -0.12 21.68 -1.17
CA TYR A 10 0.39 22.76 -0.35
C TYR A 10 1.71 22.34 0.33
N TRP A 11 1.74 21.20 1.03
CA TRP A 11 2.94 20.69 1.68
C TRP A 11 4.06 20.40 0.68
N GLN A 12 3.74 19.80 -0.45
CA GLN A 12 4.69 19.53 -1.53
C GLN A 12 5.39 20.81 -2.01
N ARG A 13 4.63 21.87 -2.28
CA ARG A 13 5.19 23.18 -2.67
C ARG A 13 6.04 23.80 -1.59
N ARG A 14 5.61 23.72 -0.33
CA ARG A 14 6.36 24.23 0.82
C ARG A 14 7.71 23.53 0.96
N VAL A 15 7.74 22.21 0.80
CA VAL A 15 8.98 21.42 0.81
C VAL A 15 9.86 21.79 -0.37
N ALA A 16 9.30 21.86 -1.58
CA ALA A 16 10.03 22.10 -2.82
C ALA A 16 10.74 23.47 -2.83
N HIS A 17 10.04 24.54 -2.42
CA HIS A 17 10.54 25.90 -2.56
C HIS A 17 11.22 26.45 -1.29
N PHE A 18 10.79 25.99 -0.12
CA PHE A 18 11.23 26.60 1.15
C PHE A 18 11.94 25.60 2.07
N ARG A 19 12.08 24.34 1.67
CA ARG A 19 12.62 23.26 2.51
C ARG A 19 11.95 23.25 3.90
N ASP A 20 10.63 23.43 3.90
CA ASP A 20 9.82 23.54 5.12
C ASP A 20 9.72 22.17 5.81
N GLU A 21 10.44 22.02 6.93
CA GLU A 21 10.46 20.78 7.71
C GLU A 21 9.10 20.41 8.28
N LYS A 22 8.26 21.40 8.63
CA LYS A 22 6.90 21.12 9.13
C LYS A 22 6.03 20.54 8.03
N ALA A 23 6.08 21.11 6.83
CA ALA A 23 5.36 20.60 5.68
C ALA A 23 5.87 19.20 5.27
N TYR A 24 7.20 18.95 5.36
CA TYR A 24 7.75 17.62 5.14
C TYR A 24 7.26 16.60 6.18
N LYS A 25 7.21 16.99 7.44
CA LYS A 25 6.67 16.14 8.53
C LYS A 25 5.22 15.73 8.27
N GLU A 26 4.38 16.66 7.79
CA GLU A 26 3.00 16.36 7.41
C GLU A 26 2.94 15.36 6.24
N LEU A 27 3.74 15.55 5.19
CA LEU A 27 3.87 14.60 4.08
C LEU A 27 4.33 13.22 4.58
N TYR A 28 5.33 13.19 5.46
CA TYR A 28 5.86 11.95 6.02
C TYR A 28 4.77 11.17 6.75
N PHE A 29 4.07 11.79 7.70
CA PHE A 29 3.02 11.12 8.46
C PHE A 29 1.82 10.71 7.61
N HIS A 30 1.49 11.51 6.59
CA HIS A 30 0.39 11.19 5.69
C HIS A 30 0.70 9.92 4.87
N PHE A 31 1.91 9.79 4.33
CA PHE A 31 2.26 8.71 3.41
C PHE A 31 2.94 7.51 4.06
N TYR A 32 3.56 7.65 5.24
CA TYR A 32 4.37 6.58 5.86
C TYR A 32 3.57 5.29 6.05
N THR A 33 2.43 5.35 6.73
CA THR A 33 1.64 4.15 7.06
C THR A 33 1.17 3.39 5.83
N PRO A 34 0.54 4.02 4.80
CA PRO A 34 0.14 3.32 3.59
C PRO A 34 1.33 2.75 2.79
N LEU A 35 2.43 3.50 2.67
CA LEU A 35 3.64 3.05 1.98
C LEU A 35 4.31 1.88 2.71
N HIS A 36 4.41 1.94 4.04
CA HIS A 36 4.99 0.86 4.84
C HIS A 36 4.16 -0.43 4.71
N ARG A 37 2.83 -0.35 4.84
CA ARG A 37 1.95 -1.53 4.60
C ARG A 37 2.10 -2.11 3.20
N PHE A 38 2.27 -1.24 2.20
CA PHE A 38 2.52 -1.66 0.83
C PHE A 38 3.86 -2.37 0.68
N ALA A 39 4.95 -1.80 1.24
CA ALA A 39 6.28 -2.39 1.25
C ALA A 39 6.32 -3.75 1.98
N VAL A 40 5.73 -3.84 3.19
CA VAL A 40 5.63 -5.09 3.95
C VAL A 40 4.90 -6.18 3.17
N THR A 41 3.84 -5.81 2.43
CA THR A 41 3.14 -6.81 1.59
C THR A 41 4.00 -7.28 0.42
N LEU A 42 4.94 -6.48 -0.07
CA LEU A 42 5.88 -6.85 -1.14
C LEU A 42 7.06 -7.67 -0.63
N LEU A 43 7.68 -7.25 0.47
CA LEU A 43 8.94 -7.79 1.00
C LEU A 43 8.73 -8.92 2.00
N GLY A 44 7.62 -8.89 2.76
CA GLY A 44 7.35 -9.82 3.84
C GLY A 44 8.16 -9.55 5.12
N ASP A 45 8.96 -8.50 5.15
CA ASP A 45 9.81 -8.10 6.28
C ASP A 45 9.55 -6.64 6.67
N PRO A 46 9.07 -6.37 7.91
CA PRO A 46 8.76 -5.01 8.36
C PRO A 46 9.98 -4.11 8.48
N GLU A 47 11.13 -4.62 8.95
CA GLU A 47 12.34 -3.84 9.20
C GLU A 47 12.92 -3.32 7.88
N THR A 48 13.16 -4.20 6.92
CA THR A 48 13.58 -3.81 5.56
C THR A 48 12.56 -2.88 4.90
N SER A 49 11.27 -3.07 5.16
CA SER A 49 10.22 -2.20 4.61
C SER A 49 10.25 -0.80 5.19
N GLU A 50 10.56 -0.65 6.47
CA GLU A 50 10.72 0.64 7.14
C GLU A 50 11.92 1.40 6.57
N GLU A 51 13.08 0.75 6.45
CA GLU A 51 14.28 1.33 5.85
C GLU A 51 14.01 1.81 4.43
N LEU A 52 13.40 0.96 3.61
CA LEU A 52 13.09 1.26 2.21
C LEU A 52 12.13 2.45 2.07
N VAL A 53 11.10 2.51 2.90
CA VAL A 53 10.14 3.64 2.87
C VAL A 53 10.81 4.92 3.36
N SER A 54 11.65 4.85 4.39
CA SER A 54 12.41 5.99 4.89
C SER A 54 13.34 6.55 3.81
N ASP A 55 14.03 5.69 3.08
CA ASP A 55 14.89 6.09 1.96
C ASP A 55 14.10 6.77 0.84
N VAL A 56 12.92 6.26 0.52
CA VAL A 56 12.03 6.88 -0.49
C VAL A 56 11.59 8.27 -0.01
N MET A 57 11.23 8.42 1.26
CA MET A 57 10.84 9.71 1.82
C MET A 57 12.01 10.70 1.88
N ILE A 58 13.22 10.26 2.24
CA ILE A 58 14.43 11.11 2.19
C ILE A 58 14.70 11.61 0.77
N ARG A 59 14.51 10.75 -0.26
CA ARG A 59 14.67 11.18 -1.67
C ARG A 59 13.75 12.33 -2.04
N ILE A 60 12.49 12.35 -1.55
CA ILE A 60 11.59 13.49 -1.79
C ILE A 60 12.16 14.77 -1.19
N TRP A 61 12.70 14.72 0.02
CA TRP A 61 13.35 15.86 0.66
C TRP A 61 14.52 16.36 -0.18
N LEU A 62 15.32 15.46 -0.74
CA LEU A 62 16.48 15.77 -1.56
C LEU A 62 16.15 16.21 -3.00
N MET A 63 14.89 16.04 -3.45
CA MET A 63 14.48 16.49 -4.79
C MET A 63 14.43 18.02 -4.93
N GLU A 64 14.27 18.75 -3.83
CA GLU A 64 14.19 20.20 -3.83
C GLU A 64 13.14 20.72 -4.84
N GLU A 65 13.45 21.73 -5.63
CA GLU A 65 12.53 22.30 -6.64
C GLU A 65 11.98 21.26 -7.63
N LYS A 66 12.73 20.18 -7.91
CA LYS A 66 12.26 19.09 -8.80
C LYS A 66 11.01 18.41 -8.27
N LEU A 67 10.79 18.44 -6.95
CA LEU A 67 9.59 17.88 -6.34
C LEU A 67 8.31 18.57 -6.86
N ASN A 68 8.40 19.84 -7.23
CA ASN A 68 7.27 20.61 -7.76
C ASN A 68 6.80 20.10 -9.15
N ASN A 69 7.66 19.39 -9.88
CA ASN A 69 7.34 18.80 -11.18
C ASN A 69 6.58 17.46 -11.04
N VAL A 70 6.41 16.96 -9.82
CA VAL A 70 5.66 15.72 -9.57
C VAL A 70 4.18 16.03 -9.44
N ASN A 71 3.41 15.80 -10.50
CA ASN A 71 1.97 16.12 -10.55
C ASN A 71 1.12 15.28 -9.57
N ARG A 72 1.49 14.02 -9.33
CA ARG A 72 0.79 13.07 -8.46
C ARG A 72 1.82 12.42 -7.54
N LEU A 73 2.01 13.05 -6.37
CA LEU A 73 3.01 12.62 -5.39
C LEU A 73 2.69 11.22 -4.84
N ASP A 74 1.43 10.92 -4.61
CA ASP A 74 0.95 9.61 -4.20
C ASP A 74 1.40 8.50 -5.17
N LEU A 75 1.12 8.66 -6.46
CA LEU A 75 1.52 7.68 -7.47
C LEU A 75 3.05 7.57 -7.59
N TYR A 76 3.75 8.69 -7.48
CA TYR A 76 5.20 8.72 -7.51
C TYR A 76 5.78 7.89 -6.35
N LEU A 77 5.26 8.08 -5.14
CA LEU A 77 5.70 7.38 -3.94
C LEU A 77 5.45 5.87 -4.02
N PHE A 78 4.21 5.44 -4.35
CA PHE A 78 3.92 4.01 -4.50
C PHE A 78 4.78 3.33 -5.57
N LYS A 79 5.04 4.00 -6.70
CA LYS A 79 5.96 3.50 -7.73
C LYS A 79 7.40 3.40 -7.22
N SER A 80 7.86 4.42 -6.50
CA SER A 80 9.21 4.45 -5.95
C SER A 80 9.43 3.32 -4.95
N VAL A 81 8.49 3.11 -4.02
CA VAL A 81 8.52 2.01 -3.06
C VAL A 81 8.49 0.66 -3.79
N ARG A 82 7.59 0.48 -4.78
CA ARG A 82 7.55 -0.77 -5.55
C ARG A 82 8.88 -1.05 -6.27
N ASN A 83 9.44 -0.06 -6.94
CA ASN A 83 10.68 -0.23 -7.68
C ASN A 83 11.85 -0.55 -6.75
N ALA A 84 11.93 0.13 -5.60
CA ALA A 84 12.95 -0.15 -4.58
C ALA A 84 12.78 -1.56 -3.99
N ALA A 85 11.55 -1.98 -3.68
CA ALA A 85 11.27 -3.33 -3.19
C ALA A 85 11.65 -4.41 -4.22
N LEU A 86 11.34 -4.19 -5.50
CA LEU A 86 11.73 -5.13 -6.56
C LEU A 86 13.25 -5.19 -6.76
N ALA A 87 13.95 -4.05 -6.67
CA ALA A 87 15.41 -4.01 -6.71
C ALA A 87 16.00 -4.82 -5.56
N HIS A 88 15.53 -4.58 -4.32
CA HIS A 88 15.96 -5.33 -3.13
C HIS A 88 15.74 -6.85 -3.28
N ILE A 89 14.56 -7.26 -3.76
CA ILE A 89 14.26 -8.68 -4.02
C ILE A 89 15.24 -9.27 -5.04
N ASN A 90 15.56 -8.53 -6.10
CA ASN A 90 16.45 -9.01 -7.17
C ASN A 90 17.92 -9.10 -6.71
N GLU A 91 18.37 -8.16 -5.88
CA GLU A 91 19.72 -8.16 -5.32
C GLU A 91 19.95 -9.33 -4.35
N ASN A 92 18.96 -9.65 -3.54
CA ASN A 92 19.02 -10.71 -2.55
C ASN A 92 18.67 -12.11 -3.08
N ARG A 93 18.51 -12.25 -4.41
CA ARG A 93 18.28 -13.56 -5.04
C ARG A 93 19.57 -14.36 -5.21
N PRO A 94 19.54 -15.68 -4.94
CA PRO A 94 20.57 -16.58 -5.40
C PRO A 94 20.72 -16.49 -6.92
N VAL A 95 21.95 -16.44 -7.41
CA VAL A 95 22.32 -16.27 -8.83
C VAL A 95 21.60 -17.24 -9.79
N VAL A 96 21.17 -18.40 -9.28
CA VAL A 96 20.52 -19.49 -10.07
C VAL A 96 19.08 -19.16 -10.52
N LEU A 97 18.42 -18.12 -9.98
CA LEU A 97 17.01 -17.80 -10.24
C LEU A 97 16.77 -16.50 -11.04
N ARG A 98 17.78 -15.99 -11.74
CA ARG A 98 17.71 -14.71 -12.49
C ARG A 98 17.01 -14.76 -13.85
N THR A 99 16.44 -15.90 -14.25
CA THR A 99 15.69 -16.02 -15.51
C THR A 99 14.19 -15.86 -15.26
N GLY A 100 13.70 -14.72 -15.63
CA GLY A 100 12.36 -14.26 -15.95
C GLY A 100 11.16 -15.00 -15.37
N ASP A 101 10.46 -14.36 -14.45
CA ASP A 101 8.98 -14.32 -14.47
C ASP A 101 8.45 -13.35 -13.40
N ALA A 102 7.40 -12.61 -13.77
CA ALA A 102 6.72 -11.62 -12.91
C ALA A 102 5.88 -12.23 -11.77
N SER A 103 6.14 -13.50 -11.38
CA SER A 103 5.40 -14.23 -10.33
C SER A 103 5.91 -13.97 -8.90
N TYR A 104 6.72 -12.91 -8.70
CA TYR A 104 7.40 -12.64 -7.42
C TYR A 104 6.45 -12.27 -6.26
N LEU A 105 5.26 -11.80 -6.59
CA LEU A 105 4.28 -11.36 -5.59
C LEU A 105 3.52 -12.52 -4.92
N ASP A 106 3.69 -13.75 -5.39
CA ASP A 106 3.05 -14.93 -4.79
C ASP A 106 3.76 -15.44 -3.51
N ARG A 107 4.98 -14.95 -3.22
CA ARG A 107 5.78 -15.39 -2.06
C ARG A 107 5.75 -14.45 -0.86
N ALA A 108 5.09 -13.32 -0.95
CA ALA A 108 4.96 -12.42 0.20
C ALA A 108 4.18 -13.08 1.33
N GLY A 109 4.83 -13.22 2.48
CA GLY A 109 4.27 -13.92 3.64
C GLY A 109 2.97 -13.32 4.17
N TYR A 110 2.20 -14.13 4.88
CA TYR A 110 1.03 -13.68 5.63
C TYR A 110 1.51 -12.93 6.87
N PHE A 111 1.66 -11.61 6.78
CA PHE A 111 1.92 -10.77 7.95
C PHE A 111 0.59 -10.23 8.50
N THR A 112 0.32 -10.53 9.75
CA THR A 112 -0.72 -9.88 10.54
C THR A 112 -0.10 -8.59 11.10
N ALA A 113 -0.34 -7.46 10.44
CA ALA A 113 -0.02 -6.16 11.02
C ALA A 113 -0.97 -5.91 12.20
N ASP A 114 -0.40 -5.76 13.38
CA ASP A 114 -1.12 -5.41 14.61
C ASP A 114 -1.54 -3.95 14.53
N SER A 115 -2.73 -3.69 14.01
CA SER A 115 -3.29 -2.34 13.96
C SER A 115 -4.08 -2.07 15.22
N LYS A 116 -3.46 -1.40 16.19
CA LYS A 116 -4.15 -0.77 17.34
C LYS A 116 -4.98 0.42 16.82
N ILE A 117 -6.16 0.16 16.32
CA ILE A 117 -7.15 1.19 16.04
C ILE A 117 -8.44 0.80 16.77
N ASN A 118 -8.98 1.74 17.52
CA ASN A 118 -10.24 1.63 18.25
C ASN A 118 -11.40 1.65 17.25
N THR A 119 -11.61 0.55 16.55
CA THR A 119 -12.60 0.38 15.50
C THR A 119 -13.65 -0.63 15.91
N ASN A 120 -14.88 -0.41 15.45
CA ASN A 120 -16.04 -1.28 15.58
C ASN A 120 -15.68 -2.74 15.21
N GLU A 121 -16.27 -3.75 15.83
CA GLU A 121 -15.99 -5.18 15.56
C GLU A 121 -16.05 -5.55 14.07
N ILE A 122 -16.98 -4.93 13.34
CA ILE A 122 -17.11 -5.10 11.89
C ILE A 122 -15.84 -4.60 11.15
N SER A 123 -15.29 -3.45 11.53
CA SER A 123 -14.07 -2.91 10.91
C SER A 123 -12.86 -3.80 11.16
N ARG A 124 -12.76 -4.38 12.36
CA ARG A 124 -11.70 -5.38 12.68
C ARG A 124 -11.87 -6.64 11.85
N CYS A 125 -13.12 -7.11 11.67
CA CYS A 125 -13.42 -8.27 10.85
C CYS A 125 -13.03 -8.04 9.37
N ILE A 126 -13.34 -6.85 8.82
CA ILE A 126 -12.94 -6.46 7.46
C ILE A 126 -11.42 -6.41 7.33
N GLU A 127 -10.72 -5.76 8.27
CA GLU A 127 -9.27 -5.64 8.24
C GLU A 127 -8.59 -7.02 8.33
N ALA A 128 -9.09 -7.91 9.20
CA ALA A 128 -8.62 -9.29 9.29
C ALA A 128 -8.86 -10.06 7.98
N ALA A 129 -10.01 -9.85 7.32
CA ALA A 129 -10.32 -10.45 6.03
C ALA A 129 -9.39 -9.94 4.93
N VAL A 130 -9.11 -8.64 4.89
CA VAL A 130 -8.16 -8.03 3.94
C VAL A 130 -6.75 -8.56 4.15
N ASN A 131 -6.31 -8.71 5.40
CA ASN A 131 -4.97 -9.23 5.72
C ASN A 131 -4.80 -10.71 5.31
N ARG A 132 -5.89 -11.48 5.21
CA ARG A 132 -5.89 -12.88 4.71
C ARG A 132 -5.99 -13.00 3.18
N LEU A 133 -6.08 -11.89 2.45
CA LEU A 133 -6.07 -11.93 0.99
C LEU A 133 -4.71 -12.38 0.46
N PRO A 134 -4.67 -13.02 -0.72
CA PRO A 134 -3.42 -13.23 -1.45
C PRO A 134 -2.69 -11.90 -1.63
N PRO A 135 -1.36 -11.87 -1.54
CA PRO A 135 -0.59 -10.61 -1.52
C PRO A 135 -0.95 -9.65 -2.64
N GLN A 136 -1.00 -10.10 -3.90
CA GLN A 136 -1.38 -9.24 -5.03
C GLN A 136 -2.81 -8.70 -4.92
N SER A 137 -3.76 -9.54 -4.49
CA SER A 137 -5.15 -9.10 -4.32
C SER A 137 -5.27 -8.08 -3.20
N ARG A 138 -4.49 -8.23 -2.14
CA ARG A 138 -4.42 -7.29 -1.02
C ARG A 138 -3.86 -5.93 -1.45
N LEU A 139 -2.73 -5.93 -2.19
CA LEU A 139 -2.14 -4.69 -2.72
C LEU A 139 -3.11 -3.95 -3.63
N VAL A 140 -3.69 -4.65 -4.62
CA VAL A 140 -4.64 -4.05 -5.55
C VAL A 140 -5.89 -3.53 -4.81
N PHE A 141 -6.41 -4.29 -3.85
CA PHE A 141 -7.57 -3.88 -3.06
C PHE A 141 -7.29 -2.61 -2.26
N ARG A 142 -6.17 -2.55 -1.53
CA ARG A 142 -5.80 -1.37 -0.75
C ARG A 142 -5.57 -0.15 -1.63
N LEU A 143 -4.84 -0.26 -2.72
CA LEU A 143 -4.61 0.85 -3.64
C LEU A 143 -5.94 1.43 -4.20
N VAL A 144 -6.91 0.56 -4.50
CA VAL A 144 -8.22 1.00 -5.02
C VAL A 144 -9.12 1.54 -3.91
N LYS A 145 -9.19 0.86 -2.75
CA LYS A 145 -10.20 1.15 -1.72
C LYS A 145 -9.71 2.09 -0.64
N ASP A 146 -8.47 1.91 -0.18
CA ASP A 146 -7.92 2.74 0.89
C ASP A 146 -7.32 4.03 0.30
N GLU A 147 -6.56 3.92 -0.80
CA GLU A 147 -5.88 5.07 -1.43
C GLU A 147 -6.73 5.74 -2.53
N GLY A 148 -7.87 5.16 -2.90
CA GLY A 148 -8.79 5.72 -3.87
C GLY A 148 -8.25 5.80 -5.30
N LEU A 149 -7.23 5.01 -5.64
CA LEU A 149 -6.63 5.00 -6.97
C LEU A 149 -7.56 4.36 -8.00
N SER A 150 -7.66 4.97 -9.18
CA SER A 150 -8.33 4.38 -10.33
C SER A 150 -7.59 3.15 -10.83
N TYR A 151 -8.27 2.27 -11.56
CA TYR A 151 -7.65 1.07 -12.13
C TYR A 151 -6.47 1.39 -13.07
N LYS A 152 -6.54 2.52 -13.80
CA LYS A 152 -5.45 2.99 -14.65
C LYS A 152 -4.21 3.40 -13.82
N GLU A 153 -4.43 4.02 -12.69
CA GLU A 153 -3.36 4.41 -11.75
C GLU A 153 -2.76 3.18 -11.08
N VAL A 154 -3.60 2.24 -10.60
CA VAL A 154 -3.12 0.96 -10.06
C VAL A 154 -2.34 0.16 -11.09
N GLN A 155 -2.77 0.13 -12.36
CA GLN A 155 -2.00 -0.45 -13.46
C GLN A 155 -0.62 0.20 -13.57
N SER A 156 -0.56 1.52 -13.49
CA SER A 156 0.70 2.28 -13.54
C SER A 156 1.62 2.03 -12.35
N VAL A 157 1.05 1.84 -11.15
CA VAL A 157 1.80 1.52 -9.92
C VAL A 157 2.26 0.06 -9.94
N MET A 158 1.36 -0.89 -10.22
CA MET A 158 1.62 -2.33 -10.08
C MET A 158 2.28 -2.97 -11.31
N GLY A 159 2.22 -2.33 -12.48
CA GLY A 159 2.73 -2.89 -13.73
C GLY A 159 1.94 -4.11 -14.24
N ILE A 160 0.65 -4.24 -13.87
CA ILE A 160 -0.22 -5.34 -14.26
C ILE A 160 -1.36 -4.87 -15.17
N SER A 161 -2.00 -5.77 -15.90
CA SER A 161 -3.09 -5.42 -16.82
C SER A 161 -4.37 -5.01 -16.06
N ASN A 162 -5.23 -4.22 -16.74
CA ASN A 162 -6.54 -3.85 -16.19
C ASN A 162 -7.42 -5.08 -15.89
N ASN A 163 -7.32 -6.13 -16.71
CA ASN A 163 -8.05 -7.39 -16.47
C ASN A 163 -7.52 -8.12 -15.22
N SER A 164 -6.22 -8.10 -14.97
CA SER A 164 -5.63 -8.63 -13.74
C SER A 164 -6.14 -7.86 -12.53
N ILE A 165 -6.22 -6.53 -12.59
CA ILE A 165 -6.76 -5.70 -11.51
C ILE A 165 -8.21 -6.09 -11.20
N LYS A 166 -9.08 -6.19 -12.23
CA LYS A 166 -10.48 -6.62 -12.05
C LYS A 166 -10.57 -7.99 -11.39
N THR A 167 -9.69 -8.92 -11.78
CA THR A 167 -9.63 -10.25 -11.21
C THR A 167 -9.24 -10.20 -9.73
N HIS A 168 -8.20 -9.46 -9.36
CA HIS A 168 -7.77 -9.30 -7.97
C HIS A 168 -8.84 -8.64 -7.10
N ILE A 169 -9.53 -7.62 -7.60
CA ILE A 169 -10.66 -7.00 -6.89
C ILE A 169 -11.81 -8.01 -6.68
N ARG A 170 -12.15 -8.80 -7.69
CA ARG A 170 -13.19 -9.85 -7.57
C ARG A 170 -12.82 -10.89 -6.51
N ILE A 171 -11.57 -11.35 -6.50
CA ILE A 171 -11.06 -12.28 -5.49
C ILE A 171 -11.16 -11.66 -4.09
N ALA A 172 -10.73 -10.41 -3.93
CA ALA A 172 -10.77 -9.69 -2.67
C ALA A 172 -12.20 -9.57 -2.14
N LEU A 173 -13.10 -9.03 -2.95
CA LEU A 173 -14.50 -8.82 -2.55
C LEU A 173 -15.21 -10.13 -2.20
N ARG A 174 -14.96 -11.22 -2.95
CA ARG A 174 -15.52 -12.54 -2.65
C ARG A 174 -15.06 -13.05 -1.29
N ARG A 175 -13.76 -12.97 -0.98
CA ARG A 175 -13.21 -13.44 0.30
C ARG A 175 -13.68 -12.62 1.48
N ILE A 176 -13.70 -11.28 1.34
CA ILE A 176 -14.20 -10.37 2.39
C ILE A 176 -15.68 -10.67 2.68
N ARG A 177 -16.50 -10.85 1.64
CA ARG A 177 -17.91 -11.17 1.78
C ARG A 177 -18.11 -12.47 2.58
N LEU A 178 -17.41 -13.55 2.23
CA LEU A 178 -17.50 -14.83 2.95
C LEU A 178 -17.14 -14.67 4.43
N THR A 179 -16.07 -13.94 4.74
CA THR A 179 -15.67 -13.69 6.13
C THR A 179 -16.74 -12.89 6.90
N LEU A 180 -17.41 -11.93 6.26
CA LEU A 180 -18.48 -11.16 6.90
C LEU A 180 -19.76 -11.99 7.10
N GLU A 181 -20.09 -12.88 6.16
CA GLU A 181 -21.23 -13.82 6.30
C GLU A 181 -21.00 -14.76 7.50
N ASP A 182 -19.79 -15.33 7.65
CA ASP A 182 -19.42 -16.16 8.79
C ASP A 182 -19.53 -15.39 10.12
N PHE A 183 -18.98 -14.18 10.17
CA PHE A 183 -19.06 -13.31 11.35
C PHE A 183 -20.51 -13.00 11.76
N THR A 184 -21.36 -12.69 10.78
CA THR A 184 -22.78 -12.37 11.04
C THR A 184 -23.53 -13.59 11.55
N ASN A 185 -23.26 -14.78 10.99
CA ASN A 185 -23.87 -16.04 11.43
C ASN A 185 -23.44 -16.42 12.85
N GLU A 186 -22.19 -16.21 13.22
CA GLU A 186 -21.71 -16.43 14.59
C GLU A 186 -22.35 -15.47 15.59
N ALA A 187 -22.46 -14.17 15.24
CA ALA A 187 -23.10 -13.16 16.07
C ALA A 187 -24.58 -13.49 16.34
N ASN A 188 -25.30 -13.99 15.32
CA ASN A 188 -26.69 -14.40 15.46
C ASN A 188 -26.84 -15.67 16.33
N ARG A 189 -25.93 -16.64 16.24
CA ARG A 189 -25.93 -17.84 17.10
C ARG A 189 -25.71 -17.52 18.57
N LYS A 190 -24.90 -16.49 18.88
CA LYS A 190 -24.66 -16.02 20.28
C LYS A 190 -25.85 -15.28 20.89
N LYS A 191 -26.74 -14.71 20.09
CA LYS A 191 -27.95 -14.01 20.56
C LYS A 191 -29.13 -14.96 20.87
N ILE A 192 -29.06 -16.22 20.42
CA ILE A 192 -30.13 -17.21 20.59
C ILE A 192 -29.84 -18.15 21.79
N LYS A 193 -28.70 -18.01 22.44
CA LYS A 193 -28.35 -18.67 23.70
C LYS A 193 -28.48 -17.72 24.88
#